data_1931b57dff99b567462367f161616627
#
_entry.id   1931b57dff99b567462367f161616627
#
_cell.length_a   1.000
_cell.length_b   1.000
_cell.length_c   1.000
_cell.angle_alpha   90.00
_cell.angle_beta   90.00
_cell.angle_gamma   90.00
#
_symmetry.space_group_name_H-M   'P 1'
#
loop_
_entity.id
_entity.type
_entity.pdbx_description
1 polymer ?
#
loop_
_entity_poly.entity_id
_entity_poly.type
_entity_poly.pdbx_seq_one_letter_code
_entity_poly.pdbx_strand_id
1 'polypeptide(L)'
;MSSHVHASGDVLIERYEVIKYLDEGGMQQVYLAKDITFGRKVALKVPKTASAEKRFERSARVSARVVHGNVAATLDYFELKGKNYLIEEFIDGQTLSERLENEFQILDPHLTAHVFHHLAKGVAASHHAGVFHRDLKPNNIMVSRDPGLTSVKITDFGIAKMAEEEIAGAFKDKDSTTGSQTVMGALPYMAPEMITDQRSANLPADIWAMGALLFHLIGGKLPFGRGLGAVPAIVAARLPSPPALFATKPQFLPLTDDLWKIVAACLQKEAAKRPTADQLVEMCSKLCYSNSERKVGSIDSFRGAGRGNWGFIDVEGGGSTFFHWDSFYGDTVTIGGKVNFAAFPGLPQARAFPVLPLK
;
A
#
# COMPACT_ATOMS: atom_id res chain seq x y z
N MET A 1 19.69 1.68 22.14
CA MET A 1 20.03 2.32 20.85
C MET A 1 20.44 1.20 19.91
N SER A 2 19.70 0.92 18.85
CA SER A 2 20.16 -0.06 17.85
C SER A 2 21.39 0.54 17.14
N SER A 3 22.52 -0.14 17.23
CA SER A 3 23.72 0.28 16.50
C SER A 3 23.48 0.03 15.01
N HIS A 4 23.57 1.07 14.18
CA HIS A 4 23.57 0.93 12.72
C HIS A 4 24.75 0.03 12.30
N VAL A 5 24.49 -0.87 11.36
CA VAL A 5 25.53 -1.79 10.84
C VAL A 5 26.55 -1.01 10.01
N HIS A 6 26.10 0.05 9.34
CA HIS A 6 26.92 0.91 8.47
C HIS A 6 26.77 2.38 8.79
N ALA A 7 27.87 3.12 8.54
CA ALA A 7 27.91 4.57 8.56
C ALA A 7 27.85 5.15 7.13
N SER A 8 27.50 6.44 7.03
CA SER A 8 27.62 7.17 5.76
C SER A 8 29.07 7.20 5.30
N GLY A 9 29.31 6.92 4.02
CA GLY A 9 30.64 6.83 3.40
C GLY A 9 31.25 5.42 3.40
N ASP A 10 30.65 4.43 4.09
CA ASP A 10 31.09 3.04 3.97
C ASP A 10 30.93 2.56 2.53
N VAL A 11 31.98 1.92 1.97
CA VAL A 11 31.94 1.33 0.64
C VAL A 11 32.00 -0.20 0.75
N LEU A 12 30.97 -0.88 0.27
CA LEU A 12 30.87 -2.31 0.27
C LEU A 12 31.26 -2.87 -1.11
N ILE A 13 32.06 -3.92 -1.10
CA ILE A 13 32.57 -4.63 -2.32
C ILE A 13 33.05 -3.66 -3.41
N GLU A 14 33.69 -2.54 -3.02
CA GLU A 14 34.20 -1.50 -3.93
C GLU A 14 33.15 -0.90 -4.90
N ARG A 15 31.86 -1.10 -4.61
CA ARG A 15 30.76 -0.74 -5.52
C ARG A 15 29.62 0.01 -4.85
N TYR A 16 29.23 -0.33 -3.64
CA TYR A 16 28.06 0.27 -3.01
C TYR A 16 28.48 1.21 -1.88
N GLU A 17 28.37 2.52 -2.12
CA GLU A 17 28.65 3.58 -1.15
C GLU A 17 27.36 3.88 -0.35
N VAL A 18 27.42 3.69 0.95
CA VAL A 18 26.32 4.00 1.88
C VAL A 18 26.18 5.51 2.00
N ILE A 19 25.02 6.05 1.63
CA ILE A 19 24.71 7.47 1.74
C ILE A 19 24.13 7.79 3.11
N LYS A 20 23.07 7.10 3.50
CA LYS A 20 22.40 7.28 4.80
C LYS A 20 21.54 6.09 5.17
N TYR A 21 21.31 5.96 6.45
CA TYR A 21 20.26 5.09 6.99
C TYR A 21 18.88 5.61 6.59
N LEU A 22 17.97 4.70 6.20
CA LEU A 22 16.59 5.03 5.84
C LEU A 22 15.60 4.58 6.89
N ASP A 23 15.62 3.28 7.22
CA ASP A 23 14.62 2.67 8.10
C ASP A 23 15.09 1.32 8.63
N GLU A 24 14.38 0.80 9.65
CA GLU A 24 14.53 -0.58 10.09
C GLU A 24 13.18 -1.27 10.28
N GLY A 25 13.06 -2.43 9.65
CA GLY A 25 12.00 -3.38 9.96
C GLY A 25 12.38 -4.29 11.13
N GLY A 26 11.48 -5.19 11.52
CA GLY A 26 11.76 -6.18 12.59
C GLY A 26 13.03 -6.99 12.38
N MET A 27 13.49 -7.17 11.15
CA MET A 27 14.52 -8.14 10.77
C MET A 27 15.68 -7.59 9.96
N GLN A 28 15.55 -6.39 9.39
CA GLN A 28 16.55 -5.79 8.52
C GLN A 28 16.69 -4.31 8.75
N GLN A 29 17.88 -3.78 8.47
CA GLN A 29 18.13 -2.36 8.30
C GLN A 29 18.18 -2.04 6.81
N VAL A 30 17.67 -0.87 6.46
CA VAL A 30 17.62 -0.37 5.07
C VAL A 30 18.41 0.92 4.97
N TYR A 31 19.29 0.99 3.99
CA TYR A 31 20.12 2.15 3.71
C TYR A 31 19.89 2.65 2.28
N LEU A 32 19.95 3.94 2.10
CA LEU A 32 20.19 4.53 0.78
C LEU A 32 21.66 4.37 0.48
N ALA A 33 21.98 3.74 -0.64
CA ALA A 33 23.34 3.64 -1.14
C ALA A 33 23.42 4.09 -2.61
N LYS A 34 24.65 4.31 -3.08
CA LYS A 34 24.96 4.61 -4.48
C LYS A 34 25.72 3.43 -5.07
N ASP A 35 25.20 2.86 -6.13
CA ASP A 35 25.96 1.98 -7.01
C ASP A 35 26.91 2.86 -7.84
N ILE A 36 28.18 2.91 -7.45
CA ILE A 36 29.17 3.79 -8.06
C ILE A 36 29.52 3.37 -9.50
N THR A 37 29.33 2.09 -9.83
CA THR A 37 29.57 1.56 -11.18
C THR A 37 28.55 2.09 -12.18
N PHE A 38 27.27 2.13 -11.80
CA PHE A 38 26.19 2.60 -12.67
C PHE A 38 25.75 4.03 -12.37
N GLY A 39 26.28 4.67 -11.33
CA GLY A 39 25.94 6.04 -10.94
C GLY A 39 24.53 6.23 -10.41
N ARG A 40 23.84 5.17 -9.95
CA ARG A 40 22.44 5.20 -9.54
C ARG A 40 22.26 4.97 -8.04
N LYS A 41 21.17 5.50 -7.49
CA LYS A 41 20.73 5.20 -6.11
C LYS A 41 20.13 3.81 -6.03
N VAL A 42 20.40 3.12 -4.92
CA VAL A 42 19.87 1.78 -4.62
C VAL A 42 19.44 1.71 -3.16
N ALA A 43 18.54 0.78 -2.85
CA ALA A 43 18.20 0.40 -1.48
C ALA A 43 19.08 -0.80 -1.09
N LEU A 44 19.91 -0.61 -0.06
CA LEU A 44 20.77 -1.65 0.49
C LEU A 44 20.15 -2.16 1.77
N LYS A 45 19.84 -3.46 1.80
CA LYS A 45 19.22 -4.15 2.94
C LYS A 45 20.18 -5.11 3.57
N VAL A 46 20.23 -5.15 4.91
CA VAL A 46 21.08 -6.04 5.69
C VAL A 46 20.30 -6.62 6.87
N PRO A 47 20.33 -7.95 7.12
CA PRO A 47 19.65 -8.58 8.24
C PRO A 47 20.26 -8.14 9.58
N LYS A 48 19.41 -8.03 10.62
CA LYS A 48 19.82 -7.62 11.97
C LYS A 48 20.40 -8.76 12.79
N THR A 49 19.99 -10.01 12.53
CA THR A 49 20.32 -11.18 13.36
C THR A 49 20.76 -12.37 12.51
N ALA A 50 21.57 -13.23 13.08
CA ALA A 50 22.02 -14.47 12.42
C ALA A 50 20.84 -15.41 12.05
N SER A 51 19.73 -15.38 12.81
CA SER A 51 18.54 -16.16 12.47
C SER A 51 17.81 -15.61 11.23
N ALA A 52 17.98 -14.32 10.93
CA ALA A 52 17.43 -13.69 9.74
C ALA A 52 18.25 -14.01 8.47
N GLU A 53 19.55 -14.35 8.58
CA GLU A 53 20.46 -14.53 7.44
C GLU A 53 19.97 -15.58 6.40
N LYS A 54 19.72 -16.82 6.83
CA LYS A 54 19.29 -17.91 5.90
C LYS A 54 17.95 -17.59 5.21
N ARG A 55 17.08 -16.88 5.91
CA ARG A 55 15.77 -16.51 5.41
C ARG A 55 15.90 -15.36 4.41
N PHE A 56 16.80 -14.45 4.69
CA PHE A 56 17.14 -13.31 3.84
C PHE A 56 17.67 -13.75 2.46
N GLU A 57 18.59 -14.73 2.42
CA GLU A 57 19.07 -15.33 1.19
C GLU A 57 17.93 -15.94 0.37
N ARG A 58 17.04 -16.71 1.03
CA ARG A 58 15.89 -17.32 0.35
C ARG A 58 14.94 -16.26 -0.20
N SER A 59 14.68 -15.18 0.57
CA SER A 59 13.85 -14.06 0.15
C SER A 59 14.45 -13.39 -1.09
N ALA A 60 15.75 -13.10 -1.08
CA ALA A 60 16.45 -12.49 -2.21
C ALA A 60 16.32 -13.32 -3.49
N ARG A 61 16.53 -14.66 -3.38
CA ARG A 61 16.39 -15.58 -4.53
C ARG A 61 14.96 -15.62 -5.08
N VAL A 62 13.96 -15.46 -4.22
CA VAL A 62 12.55 -15.48 -4.62
C VAL A 62 12.16 -14.14 -5.26
N SER A 63 12.51 -13.01 -4.64
CA SER A 63 12.19 -11.68 -5.17
C SER A 63 12.86 -11.41 -6.53
N ALA A 64 14.09 -11.91 -6.73
CA ALA A 64 14.82 -11.77 -8.01
C ALA A 64 14.12 -12.42 -9.22
N ARG A 65 13.14 -13.31 -8.98
CA ARG A 65 12.36 -13.96 -10.06
C ARG A 65 11.25 -13.05 -10.61
N VAL A 66 10.90 -12.00 -9.88
CA VAL A 66 9.80 -11.11 -10.26
C VAL A 66 10.34 -9.85 -10.91
N VAL A 67 10.09 -9.68 -12.19
CA VAL A 67 10.48 -8.48 -12.96
C VAL A 67 9.23 -7.81 -13.49
N HIS A 68 8.83 -6.70 -12.88
CA HIS A 68 7.65 -5.94 -13.29
C HIS A 68 7.70 -4.49 -12.81
N GLY A 69 7.11 -3.55 -13.57
CA GLY A 69 7.11 -2.11 -13.24
C GLY A 69 6.47 -1.76 -11.90
N ASN A 70 5.55 -2.59 -11.39
CA ASN A 70 4.88 -2.42 -10.10
C ASN A 70 5.49 -3.28 -8.97
N VAL A 71 6.69 -3.77 -9.15
CA VAL A 71 7.48 -4.52 -8.15
C VAL A 71 8.85 -3.89 -8.04
N ALA A 72 9.36 -3.71 -6.85
CA ALA A 72 10.74 -3.26 -6.63
C ALA A 72 11.71 -4.31 -7.17
N ALA A 73 12.57 -3.92 -8.10
CA ALA A 73 13.50 -4.85 -8.73
C ALA A 73 14.62 -5.25 -7.77
N THR A 74 14.89 -6.56 -7.66
CA THR A 74 16.12 -7.06 -7.05
C THR A 74 17.26 -6.86 -8.04
N LEU A 75 18.30 -6.15 -7.63
CA LEU A 75 19.42 -5.73 -8.49
C LEU A 75 20.69 -6.53 -8.28
N ASP A 76 20.93 -6.94 -7.01
CA ASP A 76 22.15 -7.70 -6.66
C ASP A 76 21.96 -8.37 -5.29
N TYR A 77 22.78 -9.39 -5.03
CA TYR A 77 22.85 -10.09 -3.75
C TYR A 77 24.29 -10.57 -3.53
N PHE A 78 24.87 -10.25 -2.37
CA PHE A 78 26.23 -10.69 -2.04
C PHE A 78 26.40 -10.93 -0.53
N GLU A 79 27.43 -11.69 -0.19
CA GLU A 79 27.89 -11.89 1.18
C GLU A 79 29.18 -11.12 1.40
N LEU A 80 29.29 -10.43 2.54
CA LEU A 80 30.51 -9.77 2.97
C LEU A 80 30.71 -9.97 4.47
N LYS A 81 31.84 -10.54 4.86
CA LYS A 81 32.23 -10.82 6.26
C LYS A 81 31.13 -11.58 7.03
N GLY A 82 30.53 -12.59 6.41
CA GLY A 82 29.49 -13.44 7.00
C GLY A 82 28.13 -12.76 7.15
N LYS A 83 27.89 -11.60 6.51
CA LYS A 83 26.61 -10.93 6.42
C LYS A 83 26.11 -10.90 4.99
N ASN A 84 24.84 -11.14 4.82
CA ASN A 84 24.16 -11.10 3.52
C ASN A 84 23.62 -9.69 3.24
N TYR A 85 23.73 -9.26 2.00
CA TYR A 85 23.27 -7.96 1.51
C TYR A 85 22.38 -8.16 0.30
N LEU A 86 21.23 -7.46 0.31
CA LEU A 86 20.32 -7.40 -0.82
C LEU A 86 20.28 -5.97 -1.35
N ILE A 87 20.50 -5.82 -2.63
CA ILE A 87 20.41 -4.55 -3.33
C ILE A 87 19.13 -4.54 -4.15
N GLU A 88 18.28 -3.60 -3.86
CA GLU A 88 17.02 -3.39 -4.58
C GLU A 88 16.96 -2.00 -5.22
N GLU A 89 16.03 -1.85 -6.13
CA GLU A 89 15.67 -0.56 -6.70
C GLU A 89 15.32 0.43 -5.58
N PHE A 90 15.99 1.59 -5.59
CA PHE A 90 15.57 2.69 -4.72
C PHE A 90 14.37 3.40 -5.32
N ILE A 91 13.28 3.43 -4.58
CA ILE A 91 12.05 4.12 -4.97
C ILE A 91 12.02 5.45 -4.23
N ASP A 92 12.13 6.57 -4.97
CA ASP A 92 12.03 7.91 -4.39
C ASP A 92 10.56 8.23 -4.09
N GLY A 93 10.10 7.78 -2.94
CA GLY A 93 8.70 7.84 -2.54
C GLY A 93 8.54 7.73 -1.04
N GLN A 94 7.36 7.30 -0.64
CA GLN A 94 6.99 6.98 0.73
C GLN A 94 6.22 5.67 0.73
N THR A 95 6.11 5.01 1.86
CA THR A 95 5.18 3.89 1.99
C THR A 95 3.73 4.39 1.89
N LEU A 96 2.86 3.55 1.37
CA LEU A 96 1.43 3.86 1.34
C LEU A 96 0.88 4.06 2.76
N SER A 97 1.45 3.38 3.77
CA SER A 97 1.12 3.60 5.20
C SER A 97 1.41 5.03 5.63
N GLU A 98 2.62 5.53 5.35
CA GLU A 98 3.00 6.91 5.68
C GLU A 98 2.10 7.93 4.99
N ARG A 99 1.74 7.71 3.72
CA ARG A 99 0.82 8.58 3.00
C ARG A 99 -0.59 8.56 3.62
N LEU A 100 -1.11 7.39 4.01
CA LEU A 100 -2.40 7.26 4.69
C LEU A 100 -2.38 7.85 6.11
N GLU A 101 -1.26 7.77 6.81
CA GLU A 101 -1.12 8.30 8.18
C GLU A 101 -0.95 9.81 8.21
N ASN A 102 -0.20 10.39 7.26
CA ASN A 102 0.23 11.78 7.33
C ASN A 102 -0.53 12.73 6.41
N GLU A 103 -1.15 12.22 5.34
CA GLU A 103 -1.73 13.06 4.30
C GLU A 103 -3.17 12.66 3.95
N PHE A 104 -3.39 11.38 3.66
CA PHE A 104 -4.72 10.88 3.30
C PHE A 104 -5.39 10.21 4.50
N GLN A 105 -6.65 10.52 4.75
CA GLN A 105 -7.45 9.69 5.67
C GLN A 105 -8.03 8.47 4.95
N ILE A 106 -8.45 8.69 3.71
CA ILE A 106 -9.00 7.73 2.74
C ILE A 106 -8.49 8.12 1.36
N LEU A 107 -8.65 7.25 0.38
CA LEU A 107 -8.49 7.64 -1.02
C LEU A 107 -9.87 7.72 -1.68
N ASP A 108 -10.08 8.69 -2.57
CA ASP A 108 -11.29 8.70 -3.38
C ASP A 108 -11.31 7.49 -4.35
N PRO A 109 -12.48 7.11 -4.88
CA PRO A 109 -12.60 5.90 -5.70
C PRO A 109 -11.71 5.86 -6.93
N HIS A 110 -11.43 7.01 -7.57
CA HIS A 110 -10.57 7.06 -8.75
C HIS A 110 -9.10 6.81 -8.40
N LEU A 111 -8.59 7.46 -7.34
CA LEU A 111 -7.22 7.24 -6.87
C LEU A 111 -7.06 5.83 -6.30
N THR A 112 -8.07 5.33 -5.60
CA THR A 112 -8.12 3.94 -5.12
C THR A 112 -8.04 2.94 -6.28
N ALA A 113 -8.85 3.12 -7.32
CA ALA A 113 -8.84 2.25 -8.49
C ALA A 113 -7.50 2.28 -9.21
N HIS A 114 -6.88 3.47 -9.34
CA HIS A 114 -5.54 3.62 -9.90
C HIS A 114 -4.50 2.82 -9.11
N VAL A 115 -4.37 3.08 -7.82
CA VAL A 115 -3.40 2.38 -6.95
C VAL A 115 -3.65 0.88 -6.96
N PHE A 116 -4.90 0.45 -6.79
CA PHE A 116 -5.27 -0.95 -6.72
C PHE A 116 -5.01 -1.71 -8.02
N HIS A 117 -5.27 -1.10 -9.18
CA HIS A 117 -4.99 -1.69 -10.49
C HIS A 117 -3.49 -1.95 -10.70
N HIS A 118 -2.63 -1.00 -10.29
CA HIS A 118 -1.17 -1.18 -10.33
C HIS A 118 -0.71 -2.30 -9.40
N LEU A 119 -1.27 -2.40 -8.20
CA LEU A 119 -1.00 -3.49 -7.26
C LEU A 119 -1.43 -4.84 -7.83
N ALA A 120 -2.61 -4.93 -8.44
CA ALA A 120 -3.10 -6.16 -9.06
C ALA A 120 -2.13 -6.66 -10.15
N LYS A 121 -1.59 -5.76 -10.99
CA LYS A 121 -0.56 -6.11 -12.00
C LYS A 121 0.73 -6.63 -11.36
N GLY A 122 1.20 -6.01 -10.28
CA GLY A 122 2.37 -6.45 -9.53
C GLY A 122 2.17 -7.85 -8.91
N VAL A 123 1.01 -8.09 -8.31
CA VAL A 123 0.64 -9.41 -7.74
C VAL A 123 0.52 -10.46 -8.85
N ALA A 124 -0.09 -10.15 -9.99
CA ALA A 124 -0.17 -11.09 -11.11
C ALA A 124 1.21 -11.47 -11.64
N ALA A 125 2.11 -10.50 -11.80
CA ALA A 125 3.49 -10.77 -12.21
C ALA A 125 4.23 -11.67 -11.22
N SER A 126 4.03 -11.47 -9.91
CA SER A 126 4.63 -12.33 -8.88
C SER A 126 4.05 -13.75 -8.92
N HIS A 127 2.75 -13.88 -9.09
CA HIS A 127 2.08 -15.19 -9.20
C HIS A 127 2.53 -15.97 -10.44
N HIS A 128 2.73 -15.31 -11.59
CA HIS A 128 3.30 -15.93 -12.79
C HIS A 128 4.72 -16.44 -12.58
N ALA A 129 5.53 -15.76 -11.76
CA ALA A 129 6.86 -16.21 -11.37
C ALA A 129 6.83 -17.35 -10.32
N GLY A 130 5.64 -17.79 -9.88
CA GLY A 130 5.45 -18.76 -8.80
C GLY A 130 5.85 -18.20 -7.43
N VAL A 131 5.74 -16.89 -7.26
CA VAL A 131 6.06 -16.15 -6.03
C VAL A 131 4.78 -15.57 -5.45
N PHE A 132 4.53 -15.80 -4.18
CA PHE A 132 3.47 -15.17 -3.43
C PHE A 132 4.05 -14.32 -2.30
N HIS A 133 3.40 -13.19 -2.04
CA HIS A 133 3.94 -12.16 -1.14
C HIS A 133 3.72 -12.50 0.33
N ARG A 134 2.52 -12.94 0.71
CA ARG A 134 2.08 -13.30 2.07
C ARG A 134 2.03 -12.19 3.12
N ASP A 135 2.56 -11.00 2.84
CA ASP A 135 2.57 -9.85 3.75
C ASP A 135 2.19 -8.55 3.03
N LEU A 136 1.19 -8.62 2.14
CA LEU A 136 0.68 -7.43 1.46
C LEU A 136 -0.05 -6.54 2.46
N LYS A 137 0.50 -5.34 2.66
CA LYS A 137 -0.02 -4.29 3.55
C LYS A 137 0.54 -2.94 3.12
N PRO A 138 -0.04 -1.80 3.56
CA PRO A 138 0.42 -0.47 3.14
C PRO A 138 1.91 -0.19 3.39
N ASN A 139 2.52 -0.80 4.42
CA ASN A 139 3.94 -0.63 4.71
C ASN A 139 4.87 -1.25 3.65
N ASN A 140 4.41 -2.27 2.93
CA ASN A 140 5.15 -2.97 1.89
C ASN A 140 4.79 -2.49 0.48
N ILE A 141 4.20 -1.30 0.38
CA ILE A 141 3.84 -0.64 -0.87
C ILE A 141 4.47 0.73 -0.88
N MET A 142 5.37 0.97 -1.83
CA MET A 142 5.96 2.28 -2.08
C MET A 142 5.15 3.02 -3.12
N VAL A 143 4.89 4.31 -2.87
CA VAL A 143 4.21 5.21 -3.81
C VAL A 143 5.01 6.49 -3.98
N SER A 144 4.89 7.11 -5.14
CA SER A 144 5.51 8.41 -5.41
C SER A 144 4.95 9.52 -4.52
N ARG A 145 5.70 10.61 -4.39
CA ARG A 145 5.31 11.77 -3.55
C ARG A 145 4.30 12.70 -4.22
N ASP A 146 4.09 12.54 -5.53
CA ASP A 146 3.13 13.37 -6.26
C ASP A 146 1.69 13.13 -5.77
N PRO A 147 0.79 14.13 -5.97
CA PRO A 147 -0.58 14.02 -5.52
C PRO A 147 -1.39 12.88 -6.16
N GLY A 148 -0.96 12.39 -7.32
CA GLY A 148 -1.62 11.33 -8.08
C GLY A 148 -1.18 9.92 -7.72
N LEU A 149 -0.16 9.75 -6.86
CA LEU A 149 0.45 8.44 -6.55
C LEU A 149 0.81 7.69 -7.84
N THR A 150 1.43 8.38 -8.80
CA THR A 150 1.63 7.90 -10.18
C THR A 150 2.53 6.68 -10.29
N SER A 151 3.43 6.49 -9.32
CA SER A 151 4.24 5.28 -9.19
C SER A 151 3.78 4.47 -7.99
N VAL A 152 3.51 3.19 -8.21
CA VAL A 152 3.09 2.22 -7.18
C VAL A 152 3.91 0.96 -7.34
N LYS A 153 4.65 0.57 -6.31
CA LYS A 153 5.51 -0.63 -6.33
C LYS A 153 5.37 -1.44 -5.04
N ILE A 154 5.26 -2.74 -5.21
CA ILE A 154 5.28 -3.72 -4.12
C ILE A 154 6.74 -3.99 -3.75
N THR A 155 7.04 -4.01 -2.46
CA THR A 155 8.38 -4.27 -1.90
C THR A 155 8.34 -5.45 -0.93
N ASP A 156 9.50 -5.92 -0.47
CA ASP A 156 9.63 -6.90 0.62
C ASP A 156 8.99 -8.27 0.35
N PHE A 157 9.17 -8.79 -0.87
CA PHE A 157 8.77 -10.16 -1.22
C PHE A 157 9.53 -11.20 -0.40
N GLY A 158 8.82 -12.22 0.08
CA GLY A 158 9.44 -13.43 0.66
C GLY A 158 9.86 -13.34 2.13
N ILE A 159 9.79 -12.16 2.77
CA ILE A 159 10.09 -12.02 4.22
C ILE A 159 8.97 -12.63 5.09
N ALA A 160 7.79 -12.80 4.53
CA ALA A 160 6.57 -13.20 5.24
C ALA A 160 6.56 -14.61 5.86
N LYS A 161 7.38 -15.54 5.37
CA LYS A 161 7.49 -16.84 6.04
C LYS A 161 8.02 -16.74 7.48
N MET A 162 8.60 -15.60 7.82
CA MET A 162 9.13 -15.27 9.13
C MET A 162 8.04 -14.82 10.10
N ALA A 163 7.05 -14.08 9.60
CA ALA A 163 5.86 -13.71 10.37
C ALA A 163 5.06 -14.97 10.79
N GLU A 164 5.04 -16.01 9.96
CA GLU A 164 4.35 -17.28 10.26
C GLU A 164 4.87 -17.95 11.54
N GLU A 165 6.18 -18.01 11.72
CA GLU A 165 6.77 -18.63 12.93
C GLU A 165 6.59 -17.75 14.17
N GLU A 166 6.66 -16.42 14.03
CA GLU A 166 6.40 -15.48 15.12
C GLU A 166 4.92 -15.45 15.50
N ILE A 167 4.02 -15.55 14.50
CA ILE A 167 2.57 -15.67 14.74
C ILE A 167 2.26 -16.98 15.46
N ALA A 168 2.84 -18.11 15.05
CA ALA A 168 2.68 -19.38 15.72
C ALA A 168 3.19 -19.33 17.18
N GLY A 169 4.26 -18.59 17.44
CA GLY A 169 4.77 -18.30 18.78
C GLY A 169 3.81 -17.44 19.59
N ALA A 170 3.33 -16.33 19.03
CA ALA A 170 2.42 -15.40 19.71
C ALA A 170 1.05 -16.02 20.05
N PHE A 171 0.57 -16.99 19.26
CA PHE A 171 -0.66 -17.72 19.57
C PHE A 171 -0.46 -18.85 20.59
N LYS A 172 0.78 -19.34 20.80
CA LYS A 172 1.08 -20.35 21.80
C LYS A 172 1.28 -19.78 23.21
N ASP A 173 1.84 -18.59 23.31
CA ASP A 173 2.03 -17.88 24.57
C ASP A 173 0.81 -17.03 24.91
N LYS A 174 -0.17 -17.62 25.60
CA LYS A 174 -1.41 -16.94 26.04
C LYS A 174 -1.17 -15.74 26.96
N ASP A 175 0.02 -15.59 27.54
CA ASP A 175 0.38 -14.51 28.46
C ASP A 175 1.25 -13.40 27.84
N SER A 176 1.69 -13.54 26.58
CA SER A 176 2.45 -12.46 25.95
C SER A 176 1.51 -11.47 25.25
N THR A 177 1.20 -10.39 25.95
CA THR A 177 0.53 -9.19 25.39
C THR A 177 1.37 -8.46 24.34
N THR A 178 2.54 -8.94 24.01
CA THR A 178 3.52 -8.38 23.09
C THR A 178 3.76 -9.32 21.89
N GLY A 179 2.74 -9.51 21.07
CA GLY A 179 3.01 -9.92 19.68
C GLY A 179 3.92 -8.85 19.04
N SER A 180 4.92 -9.25 18.23
CA SER A 180 5.81 -8.26 17.61
C SER A 180 4.98 -7.23 16.86
N GLN A 181 5.36 -5.95 16.86
CA GLN A 181 4.63 -4.88 16.14
C GLN A 181 4.42 -5.22 14.67
N THR A 182 5.35 -5.98 14.09
CA THR A 182 5.28 -6.48 12.69
C THR A 182 4.08 -7.41 12.48
N VAL A 183 3.87 -8.37 13.39
CA VAL A 183 2.73 -9.32 13.33
C VAL A 183 1.41 -8.59 13.53
N MET A 184 1.35 -7.69 14.50
CA MET A 184 0.15 -6.91 14.82
C MET A 184 -0.27 -6.02 13.63
N GLY A 185 0.72 -5.48 12.88
CA GLY A 185 0.48 -4.67 11.68
C GLY A 185 0.04 -5.49 10.46
N ALA A 186 0.47 -6.75 10.35
CA ALA A 186 0.09 -7.64 9.23
C ALA A 186 -1.28 -8.29 9.43
N LEU A 187 -1.65 -8.59 10.67
CA LEU A 187 -2.84 -9.37 11.02
C LEU A 187 -4.15 -8.91 10.33
N PRO A 188 -4.45 -7.60 10.21
CA PRO A 188 -5.68 -7.14 9.55
C PRO A 188 -5.82 -7.52 8.07
N TYR A 189 -4.71 -7.86 7.42
CA TYR A 189 -4.65 -8.22 6.00
C TYR A 189 -4.48 -9.73 5.77
N MET A 190 -4.30 -10.51 6.84
CA MET A 190 -4.10 -11.96 6.75
C MET A 190 -5.38 -12.68 6.37
N ALA A 191 -5.21 -13.68 5.50
CA ALA A 191 -6.30 -14.58 5.12
C ALA A 191 -6.65 -15.56 6.26
N PRO A 192 -7.92 -16.02 6.36
CA PRO A 192 -8.35 -16.99 7.37
C PRO A 192 -7.44 -18.22 7.47
N GLU A 193 -7.08 -18.79 6.32
CA GLU A 193 -6.21 -19.97 6.24
C GLU A 193 -4.80 -19.71 6.79
N MET A 194 -4.28 -18.50 6.66
CA MET A 194 -2.97 -18.15 7.26
C MET A 194 -2.99 -18.20 8.78
N ILE A 195 -4.16 -18.05 9.39
CA ILE A 195 -4.37 -18.08 10.84
C ILE A 195 -4.66 -19.51 11.30
N THR A 196 -5.50 -20.25 10.55
CA THR A 196 -5.99 -21.57 10.97
C THR A 196 -5.11 -22.72 10.51
N ASP A 197 -4.48 -22.62 9.33
CA ASP A 197 -3.55 -23.61 8.78
C ASP A 197 -2.50 -22.94 7.90
N GLN A 198 -1.40 -22.55 8.53
CA GLN A 198 -0.30 -21.82 7.88
C GLN A 198 0.33 -22.56 6.70
N ARG A 199 0.20 -23.89 6.62
CA ARG A 199 0.77 -24.70 5.54
C ARG A 199 -0.05 -24.60 4.25
N SER A 200 -1.32 -24.25 4.34
CA SER A 200 -2.23 -24.08 3.20
C SER A 200 -2.14 -22.71 2.54
N ALA A 201 -1.43 -21.74 3.15
CA ALA A 201 -1.29 -20.39 2.62
C ALA A 201 -0.50 -20.40 1.30
N ASN A 202 -1.17 -19.99 0.22
CA ASN A 202 -0.62 -19.90 -1.13
C ASN A 202 -1.16 -18.67 -1.88
N LEU A 203 -1.14 -18.65 -3.20
CA LEU A 203 -1.55 -17.53 -4.05
C LEU A 203 -2.87 -16.83 -3.65
N PRO A 204 -3.97 -17.53 -3.28
CA PRO A 204 -5.21 -16.89 -2.86
C PRO A 204 -5.11 -16.06 -1.56
N ALA A 205 -4.09 -16.28 -0.73
CA ALA A 205 -3.90 -15.46 0.47
C ALA A 205 -3.53 -14.00 0.13
N ASP A 206 -2.74 -13.80 -0.94
CA ASP A 206 -2.44 -12.46 -1.44
C ASP A 206 -3.69 -11.76 -1.98
N ILE A 207 -4.60 -12.51 -2.61
CA ILE A 207 -5.87 -11.96 -3.12
C ILE A 207 -6.78 -11.50 -1.97
N TRP A 208 -6.80 -12.25 -0.85
CA TRP A 208 -7.48 -11.78 0.35
C TRP A 208 -6.87 -10.49 0.88
N ALA A 209 -5.54 -10.43 1.00
CA ALA A 209 -4.84 -9.23 1.45
C ALA A 209 -5.12 -8.02 0.54
N MET A 210 -5.19 -8.23 -0.79
CA MET A 210 -5.63 -7.22 -1.75
C MET A 210 -7.06 -6.73 -1.46
N GLY A 211 -8.01 -7.63 -1.17
CA GLY A 211 -9.38 -7.25 -0.79
C GLY A 211 -9.45 -6.43 0.50
N ALA A 212 -8.69 -6.83 1.52
CA ALA A 212 -8.60 -6.11 2.79
C ALA A 212 -7.97 -4.72 2.60
N LEU A 213 -6.95 -4.63 1.76
CA LEU A 213 -6.30 -3.38 1.39
C LEU A 213 -7.26 -2.45 0.64
N LEU A 214 -7.97 -2.96 -0.37
CA LEU A 214 -8.95 -2.17 -1.12
C LEU A 214 -10.02 -1.58 -0.20
N PHE A 215 -10.58 -2.39 0.70
CA PHE A 215 -11.54 -1.92 1.70
C PHE A 215 -10.94 -0.81 2.58
N HIS A 216 -9.68 -0.97 3.02
CA HIS A 216 -9.00 0.03 3.83
C HIS A 216 -8.82 1.36 3.09
N LEU A 217 -8.41 1.33 1.82
CA LEU A 217 -8.16 2.52 1.01
C LEU A 217 -9.43 3.36 0.82
N ILE A 218 -10.57 2.73 0.49
CA ILE A 218 -11.82 3.44 0.20
C ILE A 218 -12.63 3.82 1.44
N GLY A 219 -12.40 3.13 2.57
CA GLY A 219 -13.20 3.31 3.79
C GLY A 219 -12.44 3.91 4.98
N GLY A 220 -11.11 4.01 4.90
CA GLY A 220 -10.26 4.47 6.01
C GLY A 220 -10.28 3.56 7.23
N LYS A 221 -10.92 2.40 7.15
CA LYS A 221 -11.08 1.42 8.23
C LYS A 221 -10.64 0.04 7.76
N LEU A 222 -10.14 -0.76 8.69
CA LEU A 222 -9.82 -2.16 8.43
C LEU A 222 -11.09 -3.02 8.42
N PRO A 223 -11.21 -3.99 7.49
CA PRO A 223 -12.47 -4.74 7.32
C PRO A 223 -12.87 -5.55 8.55
N PHE A 224 -11.91 -6.07 9.29
CA PHE A 224 -12.13 -6.95 10.45
C PHE A 224 -11.62 -6.38 11.77
N GLY A 225 -11.16 -5.11 11.78
CA GLY A 225 -10.60 -4.46 12.97
C GLY A 225 -9.08 -4.64 13.12
N ARG A 226 -8.55 -4.35 14.30
CA ARG A 226 -7.10 -4.32 14.60
C ARG A 226 -6.72 -5.31 15.68
N GLY A 227 -5.45 -5.74 15.66
CA GLY A 227 -4.86 -6.56 16.69
C GLY A 227 -5.50 -7.94 16.84
N LEU A 228 -5.16 -8.66 17.92
CA LEU A 228 -5.65 -10.03 18.16
C LEU A 228 -7.18 -10.13 18.27
N GLY A 229 -7.86 -9.06 18.67
CA GLY A 229 -9.33 -9.00 18.68
C GLY A 229 -9.99 -9.13 17.31
N ALA A 230 -9.25 -8.91 16.22
CA ALA A 230 -9.75 -9.09 14.86
C ALA A 230 -9.81 -10.57 14.41
N VAL A 231 -9.04 -11.45 15.07
CA VAL A 231 -8.91 -12.87 14.66
C VAL A 231 -10.25 -13.60 14.50
N PRO A 232 -11.22 -13.53 15.44
CA PRO A 232 -12.50 -14.19 15.27
C PRO A 232 -13.27 -13.69 14.04
N ALA A 233 -13.19 -12.38 13.75
CA ALA A 233 -13.87 -11.77 12.61
C ALA A 233 -13.20 -12.19 11.29
N ILE A 234 -11.88 -12.24 11.24
CA ILE A 234 -11.11 -12.72 10.06
C ILE A 234 -11.46 -14.19 9.78
N VAL A 235 -11.38 -15.05 10.79
CA VAL A 235 -11.65 -16.49 10.63
C VAL A 235 -13.12 -16.75 10.24
N ALA A 236 -14.05 -15.95 10.76
CA ALA A 236 -15.45 -16.00 10.35
C ALA A 236 -15.64 -15.52 8.91
N ALA A 237 -14.76 -14.63 8.42
CA ALA A 237 -14.78 -14.04 7.08
C ALA A 237 -16.14 -13.43 6.70
N ARG A 238 -16.80 -12.78 7.66
CA ARG A 238 -18.05 -12.08 7.38
C ARG A 238 -17.74 -10.77 6.66
N LEU A 239 -18.22 -10.65 5.43
CA LEU A 239 -18.04 -9.44 4.64
C LEU A 239 -18.55 -8.23 5.43
N PRO A 240 -17.72 -7.19 5.65
CA PRO A 240 -18.16 -5.96 6.31
C PRO A 240 -19.18 -5.20 5.46
N SER A 241 -19.88 -4.24 6.05
CA SER A 241 -20.78 -3.36 5.30
C SER A 241 -19.96 -2.39 4.42
N PRO A 242 -20.49 -1.96 3.26
CA PRO A 242 -19.88 -0.91 2.45
C PRO A 242 -19.63 0.36 3.27
N PRO A 243 -18.58 1.13 2.94
CA PRO A 243 -18.34 2.43 3.56
C PRO A 243 -19.55 3.37 3.43
N ALA A 244 -19.86 4.13 4.49
CA ALA A 244 -21.02 5.02 4.50
C ALA A 244 -20.98 6.09 3.39
N LEU A 245 -19.79 6.53 2.98
CA LEU A 245 -19.59 7.48 1.88
C LEU A 245 -20.19 7.01 0.55
N PHE A 246 -20.32 5.71 0.31
CA PHE A 246 -20.95 5.21 -0.91
C PHE A 246 -22.42 5.66 -1.03
N ALA A 247 -23.15 5.61 0.06
CA ALA A 247 -24.56 6.03 0.08
C ALA A 247 -24.74 7.55 -0.01
N THR A 248 -23.73 8.33 0.42
CA THR A 248 -23.84 9.81 0.50
C THR A 248 -23.24 10.54 -0.69
N LYS A 249 -22.55 9.83 -1.60
CA LYS A 249 -21.81 10.40 -2.75
C LYS A 249 -22.22 9.75 -4.08
N PRO A 250 -23.43 10.04 -4.59
CA PRO A 250 -24.02 9.36 -5.76
C PRO A 250 -23.19 9.52 -7.05
N GLN A 251 -22.39 10.58 -7.20
CA GLN A 251 -21.52 10.75 -8.37
C GLN A 251 -20.42 9.68 -8.47
N PHE A 252 -20.09 9.04 -7.36
CA PHE A 252 -19.08 7.98 -7.32
C PHE A 252 -19.67 6.58 -7.39
N LEU A 253 -21.01 6.44 -7.30
CA LEU A 253 -21.70 5.15 -7.16
C LEU A 253 -21.29 4.11 -8.21
N PRO A 254 -21.22 4.40 -9.51
CA PRO A 254 -20.85 3.36 -10.47
C PRO A 254 -19.48 2.74 -10.19
N LEU A 255 -18.49 3.58 -9.87
CA LEU A 255 -17.14 3.11 -9.58
C LEU A 255 -17.05 2.46 -8.19
N THR A 256 -17.70 3.02 -7.17
CA THR A 256 -17.72 2.43 -5.82
C THR A 256 -18.41 1.09 -5.78
N ASP A 257 -19.49 0.90 -6.56
CA ASP A 257 -20.18 -0.39 -6.67
C ASP A 257 -19.29 -1.46 -7.31
N ASP A 258 -18.53 -1.09 -8.35
CA ASP A 258 -17.59 -2.01 -8.99
C ASP A 258 -16.40 -2.33 -8.07
N LEU A 259 -15.84 -1.34 -7.37
CA LEU A 259 -14.82 -1.57 -6.35
C LEU A 259 -15.33 -2.47 -5.21
N TRP A 260 -16.58 -2.30 -4.80
CA TRP A 260 -17.21 -3.15 -3.78
C TRP A 260 -17.37 -4.60 -4.24
N LYS A 261 -17.75 -4.83 -5.49
CA LYS A 261 -17.78 -6.18 -6.08
C LYS A 261 -16.42 -6.86 -6.03
N ILE A 262 -15.34 -6.09 -6.27
CA ILE A 262 -13.96 -6.59 -6.15
C ILE A 262 -13.64 -6.94 -4.69
N VAL A 263 -13.95 -6.08 -3.72
CA VAL A 263 -13.79 -6.38 -2.29
C VAL A 263 -14.49 -7.68 -1.94
N ALA A 264 -15.76 -7.82 -2.32
CA ALA A 264 -16.56 -9.00 -2.02
C ALA A 264 -16.02 -10.29 -2.68
N ALA A 265 -15.48 -10.20 -3.89
CA ALA A 265 -14.85 -11.32 -4.58
C ALA A 265 -13.53 -11.75 -3.90
N CYS A 266 -12.70 -10.78 -3.46
CA CYS A 266 -11.43 -11.07 -2.81
C CYS A 266 -11.59 -11.62 -1.39
N LEU A 267 -12.58 -11.15 -0.63
CA LEU A 267 -12.81 -11.53 0.77
C LEU A 267 -13.71 -12.76 0.94
N GLN A 268 -13.66 -13.71 -0.02
CA GLN A 268 -14.33 -15.01 0.11
C GLN A 268 -13.59 -15.89 1.13
N LYS A 269 -14.36 -16.50 2.07
CA LYS A 269 -13.80 -17.39 3.09
C LYS A 269 -13.03 -18.55 2.46
N GLU A 270 -13.65 -19.21 1.48
CA GLU A 270 -13.05 -20.29 0.73
C GLU A 270 -12.04 -19.75 -0.28
N ALA A 271 -10.76 -20.08 -0.10
CA ALA A 271 -9.67 -19.59 -0.94
C ALA A 271 -9.89 -19.86 -2.44
N ALA A 272 -10.48 -21.02 -2.78
CA ALA A 272 -10.79 -21.41 -4.16
C ALA A 272 -11.88 -20.57 -4.84
N LYS A 273 -12.67 -19.81 -4.07
CA LYS A 273 -13.72 -18.93 -4.60
C LYS A 273 -13.20 -17.52 -4.89
N ARG A 274 -11.98 -17.19 -4.45
CA ARG A 274 -11.35 -15.91 -4.74
C ARG A 274 -10.88 -15.88 -6.20
N PRO A 275 -10.90 -14.71 -6.85
CA PRO A 275 -10.34 -14.58 -8.19
C PRO A 275 -8.85 -14.91 -8.20
N THR A 276 -8.33 -15.35 -9.33
CA THR A 276 -6.88 -15.36 -9.58
C THR A 276 -6.37 -13.92 -9.71
N ALA A 277 -5.05 -13.73 -9.65
CA ALA A 277 -4.46 -12.41 -9.85
C ALA A 277 -4.75 -11.86 -11.25
N ASP A 278 -4.77 -12.71 -12.30
CA ASP A 278 -5.14 -12.31 -13.66
C ASP A 278 -6.60 -11.89 -13.77
N GLN A 279 -7.50 -12.64 -13.16
CA GLN A 279 -8.92 -12.26 -13.09
C GLN A 279 -9.08 -10.93 -12.34
N LEU A 280 -8.28 -10.68 -11.29
CA LEU A 280 -8.29 -9.42 -10.57
C LEU A 280 -7.82 -8.26 -11.47
N VAL A 281 -6.76 -8.44 -12.26
CA VAL A 281 -6.32 -7.47 -13.27
C VAL A 281 -7.42 -7.21 -14.29
N GLU A 282 -8.09 -8.25 -14.78
CA GLU A 282 -9.21 -8.12 -15.71
C GLU A 282 -10.39 -7.34 -15.10
N MET A 283 -10.75 -7.61 -13.83
CA MET A 283 -11.77 -6.83 -13.12
C MET A 283 -11.38 -5.36 -13.02
N CYS A 284 -10.12 -5.07 -12.67
CA CYS A 284 -9.61 -3.70 -12.60
C CYS A 284 -9.59 -3.00 -13.96
N SER A 285 -9.32 -3.70 -15.04
CA SER A 285 -9.29 -3.12 -16.40
C SER A 285 -10.66 -2.64 -16.88
N LYS A 286 -11.73 -3.15 -16.29
CA LYS A 286 -13.13 -2.75 -16.58
C LYS A 286 -13.60 -1.55 -15.76
N LEU A 287 -12.82 -1.12 -14.75
CA LEU A 287 -13.16 0.04 -13.93
C LEU A 287 -13.04 1.33 -14.75
N CYS A 288 -14.09 2.13 -14.70
CA CYS A 288 -14.08 3.46 -15.33
C CYS A 288 -13.58 4.52 -14.34
N TYR A 289 -12.27 4.74 -14.30
CA TYR A 289 -11.66 5.74 -13.44
C TYR A 289 -10.77 6.72 -14.21
N SER A 290 -10.63 7.95 -13.69
CA SER A 290 -9.79 8.99 -14.27
C SER A 290 -8.35 8.89 -13.75
N ASN A 291 -7.39 8.97 -14.67
CA ASN A 291 -5.96 9.13 -14.40
C ASN A 291 -5.49 10.57 -14.65
N SER A 292 -6.40 11.55 -14.59
CA SER A 292 -6.06 12.96 -14.76
C SER A 292 -5.06 13.40 -13.71
N GLU A 293 -4.16 14.32 -14.11
CA GLU A 293 -3.18 14.92 -13.20
C GLU A 293 -3.86 15.48 -11.96
N ARG A 294 -3.32 15.14 -10.79
CA ARG A 294 -3.80 15.62 -9.50
C ARG A 294 -3.02 16.86 -9.06
N LYS A 295 -3.74 17.76 -8.42
CA LYS A 295 -3.21 18.99 -7.84
C LYS A 295 -3.56 19.06 -6.36
N VAL A 296 -2.84 19.90 -5.63
CA VAL A 296 -3.14 20.26 -4.26
C VAL A 296 -3.58 21.74 -4.23
N GLY A 297 -4.50 22.04 -3.33
CA GLY A 297 -4.98 23.39 -3.08
C GLY A 297 -5.62 23.50 -1.73
N SER A 298 -6.16 24.67 -1.42
CA SER A 298 -6.90 24.95 -0.19
C SER A 298 -8.29 25.45 -0.51
N ILE A 299 -9.29 25.06 0.26
CA ILE A 299 -10.66 25.53 0.08
C ILE A 299 -10.71 27.02 0.44
N ASP A 300 -10.91 27.87 -0.56
CA ASP A 300 -11.07 29.33 -0.37
C ASP A 300 -12.45 29.64 0.17
N SER A 301 -13.48 29.12 -0.47
CA SER A 301 -14.85 29.40 -0.12
C SER A 301 -15.78 28.24 -0.38
N PHE A 302 -16.89 28.17 0.40
CA PHE A 302 -17.92 27.17 0.19
C PHE A 302 -19.29 27.71 0.59
N ARG A 303 -20.27 27.58 -0.29
CA ARG A 303 -21.68 27.90 -0.06
C ARG A 303 -22.45 26.60 0.14
N GLY A 304 -22.80 26.29 1.40
CA GLY A 304 -23.48 25.06 1.79
C GLY A 304 -24.95 24.98 1.38
N ALA A 305 -25.66 24.03 2.00
CA ALA A 305 -27.06 23.72 1.72
C ALA A 305 -27.97 24.92 1.66
N GLY A 306 -28.82 25.00 0.63
CA GLY A 306 -29.71 26.13 0.37
C GLY A 306 -29.05 27.30 -0.37
N ARG A 307 -27.74 27.26 -0.64
CA ARG A 307 -27.00 28.27 -1.38
C ARG A 307 -26.22 27.73 -2.58
N GLY A 308 -26.60 26.55 -3.07
CA GLY A 308 -26.07 25.96 -4.29
C GLY A 308 -25.00 24.86 -4.10
N ASN A 309 -24.51 24.58 -2.89
CA ASN A 309 -23.58 23.50 -2.56
C ASN A 309 -22.28 23.50 -3.40
N TRP A 310 -21.66 24.66 -3.59
CA TRP A 310 -20.45 24.83 -4.37
C TRP A 310 -19.43 25.75 -3.71
N GLY A 311 -18.22 25.70 -4.17
CA GLY A 311 -17.12 26.53 -3.67
C GLY A 311 -15.97 26.64 -4.64
N PHE A 312 -14.88 27.23 -4.16
CA PHE A 312 -13.64 27.41 -4.90
C PHE A 312 -12.45 26.85 -4.12
N ILE A 313 -11.48 26.40 -4.88
CA ILE A 313 -10.20 25.91 -4.38
C ILE A 313 -9.11 26.82 -4.93
N ASP A 314 -8.32 27.43 -4.05
CA ASP A 314 -7.07 28.08 -4.40
C ASP A 314 -6.01 27.04 -4.66
N VAL A 315 -5.49 27.00 -5.89
CA VAL A 315 -4.54 25.98 -6.35
C VAL A 315 -3.13 26.35 -5.91
N GLU A 316 -2.38 25.42 -5.34
CA GLU A 316 -0.96 25.62 -5.11
C GLU A 316 -0.26 25.88 -6.45
N GLY A 317 0.46 27.02 -6.57
CA GLY A 317 1.05 27.47 -7.83
C GLY A 317 0.21 28.52 -8.58
N GLY A 318 -0.96 28.84 -8.09
CA GLY A 318 -1.82 29.95 -8.57
C GLY A 318 -3.05 29.50 -9.32
N GLY A 319 -4.06 30.36 -9.28
CA GLY A 319 -5.36 30.16 -9.91
C GLY A 319 -6.41 29.60 -8.96
N SER A 320 -7.66 29.64 -9.40
CA SER A 320 -8.81 29.16 -8.64
C SER A 320 -9.61 28.14 -9.46
N THR A 321 -10.12 27.11 -8.80
CA THR A 321 -10.90 26.04 -9.43
C THR A 321 -12.24 25.86 -8.73
N PHE A 322 -13.31 25.80 -9.50
CA PHE A 322 -14.66 25.57 -9.00
C PHE A 322 -14.85 24.09 -8.59
N PHE A 323 -15.56 23.84 -7.50
CA PHE A 323 -16.06 22.51 -7.15
C PHE A 323 -17.50 22.55 -6.66
N HIS A 324 -18.21 21.45 -6.87
CA HIS A 324 -19.51 21.18 -6.29
C HIS A 324 -19.39 20.18 -5.15
N TRP A 325 -20.30 20.22 -4.17
CA TRP A 325 -20.34 19.28 -3.05
C TRP A 325 -20.31 17.81 -3.48
N ASP A 326 -21.00 17.47 -4.57
CA ASP A 326 -21.03 16.10 -5.08
C ASP A 326 -19.66 15.60 -5.58
N SER A 327 -18.78 16.53 -5.98
CA SER A 327 -17.39 16.23 -6.35
C SER A 327 -16.48 15.99 -5.15
N PHE A 328 -16.93 16.37 -3.94
CA PHE A 328 -16.13 16.29 -2.71
C PHE A 328 -16.32 14.93 -2.05
N TYR A 329 -15.25 14.14 -1.98
CA TYR A 329 -15.24 12.81 -1.37
C TYR A 329 -14.86 12.90 0.10
N GLY A 330 -15.77 13.36 0.93
CA GLY A 330 -15.62 13.54 2.38
C GLY A 330 -16.95 14.00 2.99
N ASP A 331 -17.01 14.06 4.32
CA ASP A 331 -18.24 14.36 5.06
C ASP A 331 -18.40 15.85 5.37
N THR A 332 -17.31 16.63 5.37
CA THR A 332 -17.34 18.05 5.77
C THR A 332 -16.33 18.86 4.97
N VAL A 333 -16.79 20.01 4.44
CA VAL A 333 -15.93 21.00 3.79
C VAL A 333 -15.45 22.00 4.84
N THR A 334 -14.14 22.14 4.97
CA THR A 334 -13.50 23.09 5.89
C THR A 334 -12.82 24.20 5.09
N ILE A 335 -13.17 25.45 5.32
CA ILE A 335 -12.50 26.61 4.71
C ILE A 335 -11.02 26.62 5.17
N GLY A 336 -10.10 26.85 4.25
CA GLY A 336 -8.65 26.74 4.48
C GLY A 336 -8.13 25.29 4.51
N GLY A 337 -9.01 24.30 4.50
CA GLY A 337 -8.63 22.88 4.48
C GLY A 337 -7.95 22.50 3.17
N LYS A 338 -6.85 21.74 3.26
CA LYS A 338 -6.16 21.23 2.09
C LYS A 338 -6.95 20.14 1.39
N VAL A 339 -6.87 20.15 0.06
CA VAL A 339 -7.54 19.16 -0.79
C VAL A 339 -6.63 18.70 -1.93
N ASN A 340 -6.78 17.44 -2.29
CA ASN A 340 -6.21 16.83 -3.48
C ASN A 340 -7.32 16.68 -4.53
N PHE A 341 -7.11 17.10 -5.77
CA PHE A 341 -8.14 17.07 -6.80
C PHE A 341 -7.56 16.98 -8.22
N ALA A 342 -8.37 16.53 -9.16
CA ALA A 342 -8.09 16.71 -10.58
C ALA A 342 -8.91 17.88 -11.12
N ALA A 343 -8.34 18.66 -12.06
CA ALA A 343 -8.98 19.80 -12.67
C ALA A 343 -9.29 19.54 -14.14
N PHE A 344 -10.50 19.86 -14.56
CA PHE A 344 -10.98 19.71 -15.94
C PHE A 344 -11.36 21.09 -16.50
N PRO A 345 -11.18 21.31 -17.81
CA PRO A 345 -11.65 22.53 -18.47
C PRO A 345 -13.13 22.77 -18.21
N GLY A 346 -13.51 24.01 -17.94
CA GLY A 346 -14.89 24.44 -17.73
C GLY A 346 -15.05 25.94 -17.91
N LEU A 347 -16.27 26.41 -18.13
CA LEU A 347 -16.61 27.83 -18.25
C LEU A 347 -17.51 28.23 -17.08
N PRO A 348 -17.28 29.37 -16.45
CA PRO A 348 -16.19 30.33 -16.71
C PRO A 348 -14.83 29.95 -16.11
N GLN A 349 -14.75 28.83 -15.38
CA GLN A 349 -13.54 28.37 -14.69
C GLN A 349 -13.41 26.84 -14.78
N ALA A 350 -12.18 26.32 -14.59
CA ALA A 350 -11.92 24.89 -14.43
C ALA A 350 -12.77 24.29 -13.29
N ARG A 351 -13.10 23.02 -13.41
CA ARG A 351 -13.91 22.25 -12.44
C ARG A 351 -13.09 21.15 -11.81
N ALA A 352 -13.14 21.04 -10.50
CA ALA A 352 -12.48 20.01 -9.74
C ALA A 352 -13.38 18.76 -9.57
N PHE A 353 -12.86 17.60 -9.94
CA PHE A 353 -13.46 16.28 -9.73
C PHE A 353 -12.42 15.16 -9.89
N PRO A 354 -12.32 14.21 -8.97
CA PRO A 354 -12.86 14.28 -7.60
C PRO A 354 -12.09 15.31 -6.75
N VAL A 355 -12.64 15.69 -5.61
CA VAL A 355 -12.00 16.52 -4.59
C VAL A 355 -11.90 15.71 -3.30
N LEU A 356 -10.70 15.43 -2.86
CA LEU A 356 -10.39 14.62 -1.68
C LEU A 356 -9.80 15.50 -0.58
N PRO A 357 -10.41 15.58 0.62
CA PRO A 357 -9.81 16.31 1.74
C PRO A 357 -8.52 15.62 2.21
N LEU A 358 -7.51 16.43 2.51
CA LEU A 358 -6.25 16.01 3.12
C LEU A 358 -6.29 16.29 4.64
N LYS A 359 -5.40 15.59 5.39
CA LYS A 359 -5.23 15.83 6.83
C LYS A 359 -4.58 17.17 7.12
#